data_207984faeec59b0cee619e0518fb3814
#
_entry.id   207984faeec59b0cee619e0518fb3814
#
_cell.length_a   1.000
_cell.length_b   1.000
_cell.length_c   1.000
_cell.angle_alpha   90.00
_cell.angle_beta   90.00
_cell.angle_gamma   90.00
#
_symmetry.space_group_name_H-M   'P 1'
#
loop_
_entity.id
_entity.type
_entity.pdbx_description
1 polymer ?
#
loop_
_entity_poly.entity_id
_entity_poly.type
_entity_poly.pdbx_seq_one_letter_code
_entity_poly.pdbx_strand_id
1 'polypeptide(L)'
;MHISSLPSEFGIGKLGDSAYMFANFLRDCGVQVWQILPLSPTSYGDSPYQSFSVHAGNPYFIDFQRLEKKGYLAPPDYADINWGDDPRRVDYARVYNYCFHVLRTAYSRFRKDDPGYLTFCEAQKAWLPEYALFMALKDAHEGKPWYQWEPALAQRDSKALEKAKETYADQIDFYSVLQYWFYQQWGELKTYCNLNGISIVGDIPIYVAYDSVDVWANPELFLLDKERKPIDVAGCPPDVFSPTGQLWGNPLYDWAYHKETGFAWWIDRLKSASTLYNTVRIDHFRGFESYYAIPYGNKTAEIGEWRKGPGMALFDAVKASLGDLSIIAEDLGFVTPEVRKLLKDSGYPGMKVLQFAFDDDPKSTYLPQNFETSNCIAYTGTHDNMTLRGWIHGSPSKTIAFAKRYLHCRSANDLPAAILRLTWSSTAKLAVAQMQDFLDAGPEGRMNTPSTTGGNWQYRTLTSDFNPRLAKRIYQLNELYNRLPEETAPKPLSKKRQKAAEKAAEKAAAVNESMKLKKEKKS
;
A
#
# COMPACT_ATOMS: atom_id res chain seq x y z
N MET A 1 -6.37 5.47 5.90
CA MET A 1 -5.29 5.65 6.89
C MET A 1 -4.21 4.62 6.65
N HIS A 2 -2.98 5.03 6.30
CA HIS A 2 -1.85 4.11 6.13
C HIS A 2 -1.23 3.74 7.49
N ILE A 3 -0.48 2.63 7.52
CA ILE A 3 0.19 2.15 8.75
C ILE A 3 1.17 3.21 9.28
N SER A 4 1.98 3.84 8.40
CA SER A 4 2.94 4.88 8.79
C SER A 4 2.30 6.05 9.57
N SER A 5 1.01 6.32 9.32
CA SER A 5 0.26 7.43 9.92
C SER A 5 -0.37 7.11 11.27
N LEU A 6 -0.30 5.86 11.74
CA LEU A 6 -0.81 5.48 13.06
C LEU A 6 0.01 6.13 14.19
N PRO A 7 -0.60 6.38 15.35
CA PRO A 7 0.14 6.83 16.53
C PRO A 7 1.25 5.85 16.89
N SER A 8 2.40 6.36 17.27
CA SER A 8 3.53 5.55 17.72
C SER A 8 4.56 6.42 18.43
N GLU A 9 5.18 5.92 19.45
CA GLU A 9 6.36 6.53 20.09
C GLU A 9 7.67 6.25 19.34
N PHE A 10 7.63 5.44 18.28
CA PHE A 10 8.79 5.01 17.49
C PHE A 10 8.93 5.74 16.16
N GLY A 11 8.49 6.99 16.07
CA GLY A 11 8.69 7.88 14.92
C GLY A 11 7.85 7.58 13.68
N ILE A 12 7.34 6.36 13.53
CA ILE A 12 6.47 5.90 12.44
C ILE A 12 5.46 4.88 12.98
N GLY A 13 4.28 4.83 12.39
CA GLY A 13 3.26 3.84 12.79
C GLY A 13 3.78 2.40 12.66
N LYS A 14 3.36 1.54 13.59
CA LYS A 14 3.82 0.15 13.73
C LYS A 14 2.65 -0.83 13.74
N LEU A 15 2.95 -2.12 13.49
CA LEU A 15 1.99 -3.23 13.55
C LEU A 15 1.76 -3.71 15.00
N GLY A 16 1.72 -2.76 15.93
CA GLY A 16 1.56 -2.96 17.37
C GLY A 16 0.22 -2.50 17.91
N ASP A 17 0.19 -2.21 19.20
CA ASP A 17 -1.04 -1.92 19.95
C ASP A 17 -1.84 -0.74 19.35
N SER A 18 -1.20 0.27 18.74
CA SER A 18 -1.86 1.37 18.04
C SER A 18 -2.67 0.92 16.82
N ALA A 19 -2.17 -0.08 16.07
CA ALA A 19 -2.90 -0.62 14.93
C ALA A 19 -4.15 -1.39 15.38
N TYR A 20 -4.05 -2.14 16.46
CA TYR A 20 -5.20 -2.82 17.07
C TYR A 20 -6.20 -1.84 17.68
N MET A 21 -5.71 -0.77 18.32
CA MET A 21 -6.56 0.31 18.82
C MET A 21 -7.32 0.99 17.67
N PHE A 22 -6.65 1.25 16.54
CA PHE A 22 -7.30 1.82 15.37
C PHE A 22 -8.33 0.86 14.75
N ALA A 23 -8.06 -0.43 14.67
CA ALA A 23 -9.04 -1.43 14.24
C ALA A 23 -10.28 -1.44 15.15
N ASN A 24 -10.11 -1.33 16.48
CA ASN A 24 -11.22 -1.21 17.42
C ASN A 24 -12.00 0.09 17.20
N PHE A 25 -11.31 1.22 16.97
CA PHE A 25 -11.95 2.49 16.65
C PHE A 25 -12.81 2.37 15.36
N LEU A 26 -12.29 1.74 14.30
CA LEU A 26 -13.05 1.52 13.06
C LEU A 26 -14.31 0.66 13.30
N ARG A 27 -14.21 -0.41 14.07
CA ARG A 27 -15.34 -1.22 14.48
C ARG A 27 -16.40 -0.38 15.23
N ASP A 28 -15.96 0.42 16.18
CA ASP A 28 -16.84 1.28 16.97
C ASP A 28 -17.48 2.40 16.13
N CYS A 29 -16.86 2.75 14.98
CA CYS A 29 -17.43 3.61 13.95
C CYS A 29 -18.45 2.91 13.04
N GLY A 30 -18.61 1.58 13.12
CA GLY A 30 -19.39 0.80 12.13
C GLY A 30 -18.76 0.75 10.74
N VAL A 31 -17.43 0.91 10.65
CA VAL A 31 -16.67 0.86 9.40
C VAL A 31 -16.32 -0.58 9.07
N GLN A 32 -16.54 -0.99 7.82
CA GLN A 32 -16.30 -2.36 7.33
C GLN A 32 -15.00 -2.52 6.54
N VAL A 33 -14.36 -1.42 6.15
CA VAL A 33 -13.20 -1.44 5.27
C VAL A 33 -12.12 -0.48 5.79
N TRP A 34 -10.91 -0.99 5.90
CA TRP A 34 -9.71 -0.20 6.16
C TRP A 34 -8.83 -0.22 4.90
N GLN A 35 -8.77 0.90 4.18
CA GLN A 35 -7.88 1.05 3.04
C GLN A 35 -6.53 1.60 3.49
N ILE A 36 -5.46 0.98 2.99
CA ILE A 36 -4.05 1.33 3.24
C ILE A 36 -3.31 1.48 1.91
N LEU A 37 -2.15 2.13 1.95
CA LEU A 37 -1.21 2.23 0.83
C LEU A 37 -0.33 0.96 0.76
N PRO A 38 0.53 0.79 -0.27
CA PRO A 38 1.42 -0.35 -0.37
C PRO A 38 2.24 -0.57 0.91
N LEU A 39 2.34 -1.82 1.34
CA LEU A 39 3.09 -2.21 2.54
C LEU A 39 4.56 -2.54 2.26
N SER A 40 5.00 -2.40 1.04
CA SER A 40 6.35 -2.77 0.60
C SER A 40 7.42 -1.82 1.16
N PRO A 41 8.70 -2.26 1.23
CA PRO A 41 9.80 -1.41 1.67
C PRO A 41 9.92 -0.17 0.79
N THR A 42 10.04 1.00 1.40
CA THR A 42 10.20 2.26 0.68
C THR A 42 11.63 2.43 0.20
N SER A 43 11.80 3.00 -1.00
CA SER A 43 13.08 3.39 -1.56
C SER A 43 13.25 4.92 -1.56
N TYR A 44 13.87 5.47 -2.56
CA TYR A 44 14.11 6.91 -2.69
C TYR A 44 12.80 7.72 -2.59
N GLY A 45 12.82 8.79 -1.77
CA GLY A 45 11.69 9.70 -1.59
C GLY A 45 10.60 9.20 -0.65
N ASP A 46 10.85 8.11 0.11
CA ASP A 46 9.96 7.55 1.14
C ASP A 46 8.60 7.07 0.59
N SER A 47 8.45 7.04 -0.73
CA SER A 47 7.20 6.68 -1.39
C SER A 47 6.91 5.18 -1.28
N PRO A 48 5.73 4.77 -0.80
CA PRO A 48 5.33 3.37 -0.81
C PRO A 48 5.10 2.82 -2.22
N TYR A 49 5.02 3.68 -3.25
CA TYR A 49 4.88 3.30 -4.66
C TYR A 49 6.23 3.09 -5.37
N GLN A 50 7.34 3.46 -4.72
CA GLN A 50 8.69 3.17 -5.17
C GLN A 50 9.31 2.17 -4.19
N SER A 51 9.25 0.88 -4.51
CA SER A 51 9.65 -0.18 -3.60
C SER A 51 10.79 -1.01 -4.14
N PHE A 52 11.58 -1.56 -3.22
CA PHE A 52 12.64 -2.53 -3.54
C PHE A 52 12.10 -3.92 -3.93
N SER A 53 10.83 -4.24 -3.65
CA SER A 53 10.22 -5.53 -3.96
C SER A 53 8.70 -5.45 -3.96
N VAL A 54 8.06 -6.16 -4.88
CA VAL A 54 6.59 -6.30 -4.92
C VAL A 54 6.04 -7.27 -3.87
N HIS A 55 6.90 -8.10 -3.26
CA HIS A 55 6.52 -9.12 -2.30
C HIS A 55 6.85 -8.74 -0.86
N ALA A 56 7.99 -8.09 -0.64
CA ALA A 56 8.49 -7.81 0.69
C ALA A 56 7.64 -6.79 1.45
N GLY A 57 7.52 -6.99 2.76
CA GLY A 57 6.91 -6.02 3.67
C GLY A 57 7.92 -5.03 4.22
N ASN A 58 7.46 -3.83 4.57
CA ASN A 58 8.31 -2.74 5.07
C ASN A 58 8.77 -3.00 6.51
N PRO A 59 10.08 -3.19 6.76
CA PRO A 59 10.60 -3.45 8.09
C PRO A 59 10.34 -2.33 9.10
N TYR A 60 10.11 -1.09 8.62
CA TYR A 60 9.80 0.03 9.51
C TYR A 60 8.47 -0.14 10.25
N PHE A 61 7.58 -1.01 9.77
CA PHE A 61 6.30 -1.29 10.44
C PHE A 61 6.40 -2.38 11.51
N ILE A 62 7.52 -3.09 11.62
CA ILE A 62 7.72 -4.10 12.68
C ILE A 62 7.68 -3.42 14.05
N ASP A 63 6.80 -3.90 14.91
CA ASP A 63 6.59 -3.35 16.24
C ASP A 63 7.62 -3.90 17.25
N PHE A 64 8.29 -3.01 17.96
CA PHE A 64 9.37 -3.36 18.89
C PHE A 64 8.83 -3.97 20.18
N GLN A 65 7.70 -3.50 20.69
CA GLN A 65 7.09 -4.04 21.90
C GLN A 65 6.61 -5.49 21.70
N ARG A 66 6.25 -5.85 20.46
CA ARG A 66 5.93 -7.24 20.13
C ARG A 66 7.19 -8.12 20.08
N LEU A 67 8.32 -7.58 19.63
CA LEU A 67 9.62 -8.26 19.70
C LEU A 67 10.12 -8.38 21.15
N GLU A 68 9.86 -7.38 21.98
CA GLU A 68 10.12 -7.42 23.43
C GLU A 68 9.30 -8.53 24.12
N LYS A 69 7.99 -8.60 23.84
CA LYS A 69 7.12 -9.67 24.39
C LYS A 69 7.61 -11.08 24.02
N LYS A 70 8.42 -11.21 22.95
CA LYS A 70 9.08 -12.47 22.54
C LYS A 70 10.48 -12.66 23.10
N GLY A 71 10.98 -11.69 23.87
CA GLY A 71 12.32 -11.72 24.47
C GLY A 71 13.46 -11.36 23.52
N TYR A 72 13.15 -10.82 22.32
CA TYR A 72 14.18 -10.39 21.36
C TYR A 72 14.67 -8.96 21.62
N LEU A 73 13.89 -8.14 22.33
CA LEU A 73 14.26 -6.80 22.80
C LEU A 73 13.99 -6.65 24.28
N ALA A 74 14.61 -5.63 24.87
CA ALA A 74 14.31 -5.12 26.21
C ALA A 74 14.14 -3.58 26.11
N PRO A 75 13.42 -2.91 27.04
CA PRO A 75 13.19 -1.48 26.99
C PRO A 75 14.45 -0.62 26.74
N PRO A 76 15.62 -0.90 27.36
CA PRO A 76 16.84 -0.11 27.10
C PRO A 76 17.33 -0.14 25.64
N ASP A 77 16.91 -1.12 24.84
CA ASP A 77 17.37 -1.24 23.45
C ASP A 77 16.74 -0.17 22.53
N TYR A 78 15.64 0.50 22.95
CA TYR A 78 14.91 1.44 22.10
C TYR A 78 14.25 2.61 22.82
N ALA A 79 14.15 2.60 24.18
CA ALA A 79 13.37 3.59 24.94
C ALA A 79 14.00 5.00 24.91
N ASP A 80 15.33 5.10 24.90
CA ASP A 80 16.04 6.38 24.95
C ASP A 80 16.29 7.01 23.58
N ILE A 81 15.78 6.40 22.50
CA ILE A 81 15.96 6.90 21.13
C ILE A 81 14.97 8.04 20.86
N ASN A 82 15.50 9.20 20.47
CA ASN A 82 14.67 10.29 19.96
C ASN A 82 14.29 10.01 18.49
N TRP A 83 13.00 9.64 18.27
CA TRP A 83 12.45 9.28 16.97
C TRP A 83 11.90 10.47 16.16
N GLY A 84 12.01 11.69 16.66
CA GLY A 84 11.51 12.92 16.03
C GLY A 84 10.94 13.88 17.05
N ASP A 85 10.90 15.16 16.68
CA ASP A 85 10.47 16.23 17.59
C ASP A 85 8.98 16.58 17.39
N ASP A 86 8.39 16.22 16.24
CA ASP A 86 6.96 16.40 15.94
C ASP A 86 6.24 15.03 15.89
N PRO A 87 5.39 14.72 16.87
CA PRO A 87 4.68 13.43 16.88
C PRO A 87 3.63 13.31 15.75
N ARG A 88 3.32 14.40 15.03
CA ARG A 88 2.40 14.38 13.88
C ARG A 88 3.10 14.19 12.53
N ARG A 89 4.41 14.03 12.55
CA ARG A 89 5.20 13.81 11.33
C ARG A 89 6.20 12.68 11.50
N VAL A 90 6.42 11.93 10.43
CA VAL A 90 7.54 10.98 10.36
C VAL A 90 8.82 11.74 10.07
N ASP A 91 9.82 11.59 10.93
CA ASP A 91 11.19 11.98 10.65
C ASP A 91 11.92 10.77 10.03
N TYR A 92 11.89 10.67 8.72
CA TYR A 92 12.48 9.53 8.02
C TYR A 92 13.99 9.42 8.24
N ALA A 93 14.71 10.52 8.42
CA ALA A 93 16.15 10.46 8.71
C ALA A 93 16.41 9.72 10.02
N ARG A 94 15.61 9.98 11.05
CA ARG A 94 15.73 9.27 12.34
C ARG A 94 15.25 7.83 12.23
N VAL A 95 14.16 7.58 11.51
CA VAL A 95 13.69 6.20 11.27
C VAL A 95 14.76 5.38 10.56
N TYR A 96 15.39 5.90 9.51
CA TYR A 96 16.49 5.22 8.79
C TYR A 96 17.68 4.94 9.70
N ASN A 97 18.09 5.91 10.50
CA ASN A 97 19.28 5.77 11.34
C ASN A 97 19.10 4.76 12.49
N TYR A 98 17.89 4.68 13.07
CA TYR A 98 17.72 3.93 14.33
C TYR A 98 16.92 2.63 14.17
N CYS A 99 15.96 2.55 13.24
CA CYS A 99 15.08 1.39 13.16
C CYS A 99 15.87 0.09 12.90
N PHE A 100 16.78 0.10 11.93
CA PHE A 100 17.59 -1.08 11.63
C PHE A 100 18.58 -1.42 12.76
N HIS A 101 19.06 -0.44 13.51
CA HIS A 101 19.90 -0.69 14.69
C HIS A 101 19.13 -1.50 15.76
N VAL A 102 17.90 -1.09 16.08
CA VAL A 102 17.03 -1.81 17.02
C VAL A 102 16.70 -3.20 16.49
N LEU A 103 16.36 -3.32 15.20
CA LEU A 103 16.06 -4.61 14.59
C LEU A 103 17.27 -5.56 14.54
N ARG A 104 18.51 -5.03 14.37
CA ARG A 104 19.74 -5.81 14.49
C ARG A 104 19.95 -6.34 15.90
N THR A 105 19.66 -5.53 16.91
CA THR A 105 19.70 -5.96 18.32
C THR A 105 18.71 -7.10 18.57
N ALA A 106 17.49 -6.99 18.05
CA ALA A 106 16.50 -8.06 18.13
C ALA A 106 16.97 -9.35 17.42
N TYR A 107 17.53 -9.20 16.22
CA TYR A 107 18.06 -10.31 15.43
C TYR A 107 19.19 -11.06 16.13
N SER A 108 20.08 -10.36 16.85
CA SER A 108 21.18 -11.00 17.59
C SER A 108 20.70 -11.97 18.69
N ARG A 109 19.44 -11.83 19.13
CA ARG A 109 18.78 -12.69 20.12
C ARG A 109 17.80 -13.68 19.51
N PHE A 110 17.60 -13.61 18.18
CA PHE A 110 16.68 -14.48 17.48
C PHE A 110 17.29 -15.87 17.26
N ARG A 111 16.46 -16.89 17.43
CA ARG A 111 16.87 -18.28 17.20
C ARG A 111 16.56 -18.69 15.76
N LYS A 112 17.59 -18.93 14.98
CA LYS A 112 17.48 -19.30 13.55
C LYS A 112 16.86 -20.69 13.32
N ASP A 113 16.78 -21.52 14.36
CA ASP A 113 16.13 -22.82 14.38
C ASP A 113 14.63 -22.74 14.76
N ASP A 114 14.05 -21.53 14.83
CA ASP A 114 12.61 -21.33 15.07
C ASP A 114 11.79 -22.03 13.99
N PRO A 115 10.89 -22.98 14.35
CA PRO A 115 10.13 -23.74 13.36
C PRO A 115 9.19 -22.89 12.51
N GLY A 116 8.66 -21.79 13.07
CA GLY A 116 7.82 -20.84 12.34
C GLY A 116 8.62 -20.10 11.28
N TYR A 117 9.85 -19.70 11.60
CA TYR A 117 10.77 -19.08 10.66
C TYR A 117 11.14 -20.03 9.51
N LEU A 118 11.51 -21.26 9.83
CA LEU A 118 11.85 -22.26 8.81
C LEU A 118 10.66 -22.56 7.88
N THR A 119 9.45 -22.67 8.46
CA THR A 119 8.21 -22.83 7.68
C THR A 119 7.95 -21.62 6.78
N PHE A 120 8.17 -20.40 7.29
CA PHE A 120 8.03 -19.18 6.50
C PHE A 120 9.02 -19.15 5.34
N CYS A 121 10.30 -19.43 5.58
CA CYS A 121 11.32 -19.47 4.54
C CYS A 121 10.98 -20.46 3.42
N GLU A 122 10.52 -21.66 3.75
CA GLU A 122 10.09 -22.65 2.76
C GLU A 122 8.85 -22.16 1.98
N ALA A 123 7.88 -21.56 2.66
CA ALA A 123 6.68 -21.02 2.03
C ALA A 123 6.96 -19.83 1.09
N GLN A 124 8.01 -19.06 1.37
CA GLN A 124 8.38 -17.85 0.62
C GLN A 124 9.63 -18.03 -0.25
N LYS A 125 10.07 -19.25 -0.47
CA LYS A 125 11.31 -19.57 -1.21
C LYS A 125 11.37 -19.05 -2.64
N ALA A 126 10.22 -18.70 -3.22
CA ALA A 126 10.15 -18.18 -4.60
C ALA A 126 10.74 -16.77 -4.73
N TRP A 127 10.68 -15.93 -3.69
CA TRP A 127 11.12 -14.54 -3.75
C TRP A 127 12.06 -14.12 -2.61
N LEU A 128 11.90 -14.71 -1.42
CA LEU A 128 12.60 -14.28 -0.21
C LEU A 128 14.13 -14.35 -0.33
N PRO A 129 14.75 -15.42 -0.88
CA PRO A 129 16.22 -15.50 -1.01
C PRO A 129 16.79 -14.40 -1.91
N GLU A 130 16.11 -14.09 -3.03
CA GLU A 130 16.56 -13.04 -3.96
C GLU A 130 16.42 -11.65 -3.34
N TYR A 131 15.31 -11.39 -2.65
CA TYR A 131 15.11 -10.13 -1.93
C TYR A 131 16.17 -9.94 -0.83
N ALA A 132 16.40 -10.96 -0.03
CA ALA A 132 17.36 -10.88 1.07
C ALA A 132 18.79 -10.67 0.57
N LEU A 133 19.18 -11.35 -0.51
CA LEU A 133 20.46 -11.12 -1.18
C LEU A 133 20.56 -9.70 -1.74
N PHE A 134 19.52 -9.23 -2.44
CA PHE A 134 19.48 -7.88 -2.99
C PHE A 134 19.68 -6.81 -1.89
N MET A 135 18.97 -6.93 -0.77
CA MET A 135 19.09 -5.99 0.34
C MET A 135 20.46 -6.06 1.04
N ALA A 136 21.02 -7.26 1.18
CA ALA A 136 22.38 -7.44 1.73
C ALA A 136 23.43 -6.77 0.82
N LEU A 137 23.28 -6.89 -0.49
CA LEU A 137 24.13 -6.20 -1.45
C LEU A 137 23.93 -4.68 -1.43
N LYS A 138 22.68 -4.20 -1.26
CA LYS A 138 22.43 -2.77 -1.07
C LYS A 138 23.13 -2.21 0.14
N ASP A 139 23.12 -2.92 1.27
CA ASP A 139 23.86 -2.51 2.47
C ASP A 139 25.38 -2.46 2.20
N ALA A 140 25.92 -3.49 1.53
CA ALA A 140 27.33 -3.56 1.19
C ALA A 140 27.80 -2.45 0.23
N HIS A 141 26.87 -1.90 -0.57
CA HIS A 141 27.10 -0.78 -1.48
C HIS A 141 26.55 0.55 -0.98
N GLU A 142 26.38 0.72 0.33
CA GLU A 142 25.93 1.98 0.95
C GLU A 142 24.60 2.51 0.38
N GLY A 143 23.67 1.60 0.03
CA GLY A 143 22.36 1.92 -0.55
C GLY A 143 22.39 2.29 -2.03
N LYS A 144 23.53 2.25 -2.73
CA LYS A 144 23.60 2.54 -4.17
C LYS A 144 22.65 1.66 -4.97
N PRO A 145 22.06 2.19 -6.04
CA PRO A 145 21.23 1.40 -6.95
C PRO A 145 22.02 0.24 -7.56
N TRP A 146 21.35 -0.90 -7.81
CA TRP A 146 22.00 -2.11 -8.32
C TRP A 146 22.75 -1.89 -9.66
N TYR A 147 22.31 -0.98 -10.50
CA TYR A 147 22.97 -0.63 -11.77
C TYR A 147 24.25 0.21 -11.59
N GLN A 148 24.60 0.53 -10.36
CA GLN A 148 25.88 1.16 -9.98
C GLN A 148 26.81 0.20 -9.24
N TRP A 149 26.41 -1.08 -9.05
CA TRP A 149 27.27 -2.09 -8.46
C TRP A 149 28.33 -2.55 -9.45
N GLU A 150 29.29 -3.37 -9.00
CA GLU A 150 30.26 -4.00 -9.88
C GLU A 150 29.54 -4.76 -11.00
N PRO A 151 30.06 -4.71 -12.26
CA PRO A 151 29.41 -5.32 -13.42
C PRO A 151 29.01 -6.78 -13.21
N ALA A 152 29.83 -7.59 -12.52
CA ALA A 152 29.52 -8.99 -12.24
C ALA A 152 28.27 -9.16 -11.36
N LEU A 153 28.07 -8.30 -10.37
CA LEU A 153 26.87 -8.32 -9.51
C LEU A 153 25.66 -7.70 -10.22
N ALA A 154 25.87 -6.57 -10.90
CA ALA A 154 24.80 -5.90 -11.65
C ALA A 154 24.23 -6.81 -12.76
N GLN A 155 25.09 -7.59 -13.45
CA GLN A 155 24.71 -8.54 -14.50
C GLN A 155 24.37 -9.94 -13.97
N ARG A 156 24.45 -10.14 -12.65
CA ARG A 156 24.11 -11.41 -11.98
C ARG A 156 25.00 -12.59 -12.43
N ASP A 157 26.31 -12.38 -12.55
CA ASP A 157 27.25 -13.48 -12.77
C ASP A 157 27.12 -14.52 -11.65
N SER A 158 26.97 -15.79 -12.03
CA SER A 158 26.68 -16.87 -11.07
C SER A 158 27.76 -17.03 -10.00
N LYS A 159 29.04 -16.90 -10.37
CA LYS A 159 30.15 -17.02 -9.42
C LYS A 159 30.21 -15.82 -8.46
N ALA A 160 29.94 -14.61 -9.00
CA ALA A 160 29.85 -13.41 -8.16
C ALA A 160 28.70 -13.50 -7.16
N LEU A 161 27.54 -14.02 -7.58
CA LEU A 161 26.39 -14.22 -6.69
C LEU A 161 26.66 -15.28 -5.63
N GLU A 162 27.30 -16.41 -5.98
CA GLU A 162 27.64 -17.43 -5.00
C GLU A 162 28.61 -16.90 -3.94
N LYS A 163 29.66 -16.22 -4.37
CA LYS A 163 30.59 -15.55 -3.46
C LYS A 163 29.89 -14.52 -2.57
N ALA A 164 28.93 -13.75 -3.14
CA ALA A 164 28.16 -12.79 -2.36
C ALA A 164 27.29 -13.47 -1.30
N LYS A 165 26.62 -14.58 -1.64
CA LYS A 165 25.82 -15.37 -0.69
C LYS A 165 26.64 -15.86 0.49
N GLU A 166 27.86 -16.33 0.24
CA GLU A 166 28.79 -16.75 1.29
C GLU A 166 29.27 -15.55 2.14
N THR A 167 29.68 -14.47 1.46
CA THR A 167 30.26 -13.29 2.13
C THR A 167 29.24 -12.58 3.01
N TYR A 168 28.00 -12.47 2.57
CA TYR A 168 26.93 -11.71 3.22
C TYR A 168 25.85 -12.59 3.86
N ALA A 169 26.19 -13.84 4.20
CA ALA A 169 25.23 -14.82 4.74
C ALA A 169 24.45 -14.30 5.97
N ASP A 170 25.10 -13.59 6.90
CA ASP A 170 24.43 -13.02 8.08
C ASP A 170 23.46 -11.88 7.72
N GLN A 171 23.82 -11.02 6.74
CA GLN A 171 22.93 -9.96 6.26
C GLN A 171 21.72 -10.52 5.55
N ILE A 172 21.91 -11.55 4.72
CA ILE A 172 20.83 -12.25 4.00
C ILE A 172 19.86 -12.86 5.01
N ASP A 173 20.37 -13.52 6.02
CA ASP A 173 19.55 -14.11 7.06
C ASP A 173 18.81 -13.03 7.89
N PHE A 174 19.47 -11.93 8.20
CA PHE A 174 18.84 -10.78 8.85
C PHE A 174 17.63 -10.27 8.05
N TYR A 175 17.76 -10.01 6.77
CA TYR A 175 16.64 -9.55 5.95
C TYR A 175 15.53 -10.60 5.83
N SER A 176 15.87 -11.87 5.82
CA SER A 176 14.90 -12.97 5.87
C SER A 176 14.11 -12.98 7.18
N VAL A 177 14.76 -12.77 8.30
CA VAL A 177 14.14 -12.69 9.63
C VAL A 177 13.25 -11.44 9.74
N LEU A 178 13.66 -10.30 9.17
CA LEU A 178 12.80 -9.11 9.13
C LEU A 178 11.49 -9.39 8.38
N GLN A 179 11.54 -10.10 7.26
CA GLN A 179 10.34 -10.47 6.53
C GLN A 179 9.47 -11.44 7.34
N TYR A 180 10.05 -12.41 8.02
CA TYR A 180 9.32 -13.29 8.92
C TYR A 180 8.56 -12.51 10.00
N TRP A 181 9.21 -11.56 10.69
CA TRP A 181 8.57 -10.75 11.72
C TRP A 181 7.47 -9.86 11.14
N PHE A 182 7.72 -9.24 9.98
CA PHE A 182 6.71 -8.42 9.31
C PHE A 182 5.46 -9.25 8.97
N TYR A 183 5.62 -10.37 8.27
CA TYR A 183 4.51 -11.21 7.83
C TYR A 183 3.74 -11.82 9.00
N GLN A 184 4.42 -12.15 10.07
CA GLN A 184 3.78 -12.63 11.29
C GLN A 184 2.91 -11.53 11.92
N GLN A 185 3.46 -10.35 12.17
CA GLN A 185 2.73 -9.24 12.81
C GLN A 185 1.59 -8.74 11.92
N TRP A 186 1.82 -8.64 10.61
CA TRP A 186 0.79 -8.27 9.64
C TRP A 186 -0.34 -9.31 9.58
N GLY A 187 -0.02 -10.58 9.47
CA GLY A 187 -0.99 -11.67 9.43
C GLY A 187 -1.89 -11.71 10.67
N GLU A 188 -1.31 -11.48 11.86
CA GLU A 188 -2.03 -11.36 13.12
C GLU A 188 -2.99 -10.16 13.11
N LEU A 189 -2.53 -8.98 12.67
CA LEU A 189 -3.36 -7.78 12.59
C LEU A 189 -4.50 -7.93 11.56
N LYS A 190 -4.20 -8.45 10.36
CA LYS A 190 -5.22 -8.72 9.33
C LYS A 190 -6.29 -9.68 9.84
N THR A 191 -5.87 -10.76 10.49
CA THR A 191 -6.79 -11.72 11.10
C THR A 191 -7.66 -11.04 12.15
N TYR A 192 -7.08 -10.20 13.01
CA TYR A 192 -7.82 -9.44 14.00
C TYR A 192 -8.85 -8.50 13.36
N CYS A 193 -8.47 -7.75 12.32
CA CYS A 193 -9.40 -6.89 11.57
C CYS A 193 -10.57 -7.70 11.01
N ASN A 194 -10.28 -8.81 10.33
CA ASN A 194 -11.30 -9.67 9.72
C ASN A 194 -12.26 -10.27 10.75
N LEU A 195 -11.76 -10.71 11.91
CA LEU A 195 -12.59 -11.20 13.02
C LEU A 195 -13.49 -10.12 13.64
N ASN A 196 -13.14 -8.84 13.45
CA ASN A 196 -13.95 -7.69 13.86
C ASN A 196 -14.80 -7.11 12.72
N GLY A 197 -14.96 -7.84 11.60
CA GLY A 197 -15.77 -7.43 10.45
C GLY A 197 -15.14 -6.35 9.57
N ILE A 198 -13.83 -6.12 9.70
CA ILE A 198 -13.08 -5.13 8.92
C ILE A 198 -12.25 -5.82 7.87
N SER A 199 -12.55 -5.57 6.60
CA SER A 199 -11.76 -6.00 5.45
C SER A 199 -10.65 -5.01 5.16
N ILE A 200 -9.49 -5.52 4.75
CA ILE A 200 -8.36 -4.68 4.34
C ILE A 200 -8.37 -4.48 2.82
N VAL A 201 -8.42 -3.24 2.38
CA VAL A 201 -8.11 -2.85 1.00
C VAL A 201 -6.65 -2.40 0.97
N GLY A 202 -5.83 -3.16 0.27
CA GLY A 202 -4.45 -2.79 0.00
C GLY A 202 -4.28 -2.14 -1.36
N ASP A 203 -3.07 -1.74 -1.68
CA ASP A 203 -2.75 -1.02 -2.89
C ASP A 203 -1.47 -1.58 -3.53
N ILE A 204 -1.44 -1.65 -4.86
CA ILE A 204 -0.25 -2.01 -5.62
C ILE A 204 -0.08 -1.04 -6.80
N PRO A 205 1.11 -0.46 -7.00
CA PRO A 205 1.38 0.31 -8.21
C PRO A 205 1.45 -0.63 -9.41
N ILE A 206 1.03 -0.17 -10.60
CA ILE A 206 1.20 -0.97 -11.82
C ILE A 206 2.69 -1.25 -12.08
N TYR A 207 3.54 -0.25 -11.97
CA TYR A 207 4.98 -0.38 -12.24
C TYR A 207 5.78 -0.74 -10.98
N VAL A 208 7.01 -1.15 -11.19
CA VAL A 208 8.02 -1.37 -10.14
C VAL A 208 9.14 -0.35 -10.25
N ALA A 209 9.85 -0.09 -9.16
CA ALA A 209 11.01 0.77 -9.20
C ALA A 209 12.13 0.15 -10.04
N TYR A 210 12.88 0.97 -10.79
CA TYR A 210 14.04 0.48 -11.51
C TYR A 210 15.10 -0.10 -10.54
N ASP A 211 15.31 0.57 -9.41
CA ASP A 211 16.15 0.06 -8.32
C ASP A 211 15.34 -0.88 -7.41
N SER A 212 15.04 -2.07 -7.93
CA SER A 212 14.32 -3.13 -7.21
C SER A 212 14.88 -4.50 -7.53
N VAL A 213 14.64 -5.46 -6.66
CA VAL A 213 14.95 -6.86 -6.90
C VAL A 213 14.17 -7.41 -8.10
N ASP A 214 12.95 -6.89 -8.31
CA ASP A 214 12.09 -7.33 -9.41
C ASP A 214 12.76 -7.13 -10.77
N VAL A 215 13.38 -5.95 -11.00
CA VAL A 215 14.11 -5.64 -12.22
C VAL A 215 15.48 -6.31 -12.25
N TRP A 216 16.21 -6.30 -11.13
CA TRP A 216 17.55 -6.90 -11.06
C TRP A 216 17.52 -8.42 -11.26
N ALA A 217 16.53 -9.10 -10.67
CA ALA A 217 16.42 -10.56 -10.72
C ALA A 217 15.77 -11.07 -12.01
N ASN A 218 14.87 -10.29 -12.62
CA ASN A 218 14.06 -10.71 -13.77
C ASN A 218 14.08 -9.64 -14.89
N PRO A 219 15.25 -9.28 -15.43
CA PRO A 219 15.36 -8.20 -16.41
C PRO A 219 14.58 -8.45 -17.71
N GLU A 220 14.31 -9.72 -18.05
CA GLU A 220 13.54 -10.15 -19.22
C GLU A 220 12.06 -9.72 -19.17
N LEU A 221 11.55 -9.37 -17.99
CA LEU A 221 10.19 -8.87 -17.83
C LEU A 221 10.01 -7.41 -18.29
N PHE A 222 11.12 -6.71 -18.56
CA PHE A 222 11.12 -5.27 -18.78
C PHE A 222 11.81 -4.90 -20.09
N LEU A 223 11.41 -3.76 -20.66
CA LEU A 223 12.06 -3.19 -21.86
C LEU A 223 13.39 -2.54 -21.49
N LEU A 224 14.44 -3.35 -21.43
CA LEU A 224 15.80 -2.93 -21.11
C LEU A 224 16.75 -3.16 -22.32
N ASP A 225 17.81 -2.38 -22.39
CA ASP A 225 18.92 -2.61 -23.33
C ASP A 225 19.87 -3.72 -22.83
N LYS A 226 20.93 -3.95 -23.59
CA LYS A 226 21.94 -4.98 -23.24
C LYS A 226 22.70 -4.68 -21.96
N GLU A 227 22.81 -3.43 -21.58
CA GLU A 227 23.40 -2.95 -20.33
C GLU A 227 22.38 -2.92 -19.17
N ARG A 228 21.16 -3.45 -19.42
CA ARG A 228 20.03 -3.45 -18.49
C ARG A 228 19.52 -2.06 -18.09
N LYS A 229 19.76 -1.04 -18.93
CA LYS A 229 19.16 0.28 -18.78
C LYS A 229 17.77 0.28 -19.42
N PRO A 230 16.79 0.98 -18.83
CA PRO A 230 15.50 1.15 -19.48
C PRO A 230 15.65 1.77 -20.89
N ILE A 231 14.94 1.23 -21.87
CA ILE A 231 14.83 1.86 -23.19
C ILE A 231 13.90 3.07 -23.08
N ASP A 232 12.74 2.83 -22.45
CA ASP A 232 11.77 3.85 -22.12
C ASP A 232 11.29 3.65 -20.66
N VAL A 233 10.73 4.70 -20.10
CA VAL A 233 10.17 4.71 -18.75
C VAL A 233 8.73 5.17 -18.73
N ALA A 234 8.02 4.81 -17.66
CA ALA A 234 6.63 5.16 -17.44
C ALA A 234 6.45 6.63 -17.02
N GLY A 235 5.30 7.17 -17.34
CA GLY A 235 4.83 8.47 -16.91
C GLY A 235 3.46 8.82 -17.47
N CYS A 236 3.09 10.09 -17.39
CA CYS A 236 1.89 10.64 -18.00
C CYS A 236 2.25 11.87 -18.83
N PRO A 237 1.57 12.10 -19.97
CA PRO A 237 1.80 13.30 -20.77
C PRO A 237 1.39 14.57 -20.03
N PRO A 238 1.81 15.75 -20.52
CA PRO A 238 1.33 17.03 -20.04
C PRO A 238 -0.20 17.11 -20.00
N ASP A 239 -0.71 17.67 -18.92
CA ASP A 239 -2.14 17.92 -18.71
C ASP A 239 -2.37 19.25 -17.97
N VAL A 240 -3.63 19.52 -17.58
CA VAL A 240 -4.01 20.73 -16.84
C VAL A 240 -3.40 20.81 -15.43
N PHE A 241 -2.94 19.69 -14.87
CA PHE A 241 -2.36 19.59 -13.54
C PHE A 241 -0.83 19.62 -13.56
N SER A 242 -0.22 19.19 -14.69
CA SER A 242 1.23 19.14 -14.86
C SER A 242 1.61 19.57 -16.27
N PRO A 243 2.05 20.83 -16.48
CA PRO A 243 2.41 21.35 -17.80
C PRO A 243 3.54 20.58 -18.50
N THR A 244 4.41 19.90 -17.75
CA THR A 244 5.51 19.07 -18.28
C THR A 244 5.21 17.57 -18.22
N GLY A 245 3.99 17.21 -17.81
CA GLY A 245 3.62 15.83 -17.52
C GLY A 245 4.28 15.28 -16.25
N GLN A 246 4.14 13.97 -16.03
CA GLN A 246 4.75 13.28 -14.90
C GLN A 246 5.72 12.23 -15.40
N LEU A 247 6.98 12.37 -15.05
CA LEU A 247 8.02 11.38 -15.32
C LEU A 247 8.23 10.52 -14.08
N TRP A 248 7.78 9.26 -14.11
CA TRP A 248 7.85 8.36 -12.94
C TRP A 248 9.17 7.59 -12.90
N GLY A 249 9.81 7.37 -14.05
CA GLY A 249 11.11 6.72 -14.13
C GLY A 249 11.11 5.19 -13.97
N ASN A 250 9.95 4.58 -13.83
CA ASN A 250 9.80 3.13 -13.73
C ASN A 250 10.03 2.48 -15.11
N PRO A 251 10.77 1.36 -15.23
CA PRO A 251 10.91 0.64 -16.48
C PRO A 251 9.57 0.08 -16.96
N LEU A 252 9.39 0.04 -18.28
CA LEU A 252 8.18 -0.51 -18.89
C LEU A 252 8.28 -2.03 -19.01
N TYR A 253 7.14 -2.72 -18.93
CA TYR A 253 7.07 -4.17 -19.11
C TYR A 253 7.25 -4.58 -20.57
N ASP A 254 7.96 -5.67 -20.82
CA ASP A 254 7.89 -6.41 -22.08
C ASP A 254 6.61 -7.27 -22.11
N TRP A 255 5.52 -6.67 -22.56
CA TRP A 255 4.23 -7.36 -22.61
C TRP A 255 4.20 -8.54 -23.60
N ALA A 256 5.14 -8.60 -24.57
CA ALA A 256 5.27 -9.74 -25.45
C ALA A 256 5.82 -10.94 -24.68
N TYR A 257 6.90 -10.75 -23.92
CA TYR A 257 7.46 -11.78 -23.04
C TYR A 257 6.48 -12.22 -21.94
N HIS A 258 5.79 -11.27 -21.30
CA HIS A 258 4.74 -11.61 -20.32
C HIS A 258 3.64 -12.49 -20.93
N LYS A 259 3.21 -12.20 -22.15
CA LYS A 259 2.19 -13.00 -22.85
C LYS A 259 2.72 -14.39 -23.19
N GLU A 260 3.96 -14.50 -23.70
CA GLU A 260 4.62 -15.77 -24.01
C GLU A 260 4.72 -16.67 -22.78
N THR A 261 5.03 -16.11 -21.62
CA THR A 261 5.12 -16.80 -20.33
C THR A 261 3.78 -16.96 -19.60
N GLY A 262 2.66 -16.69 -20.28
CA GLY A 262 1.30 -16.80 -19.71
C GLY A 262 1.04 -15.85 -18.56
N PHE A 263 1.71 -14.70 -18.50
CA PHE A 263 1.63 -13.70 -17.44
C PHE A 263 2.01 -14.23 -16.04
N ALA A 264 2.86 -15.25 -15.97
CA ALA A 264 3.19 -15.95 -14.72
C ALA A 264 3.61 -15.01 -13.59
N TRP A 265 4.47 -14.01 -13.87
CA TRP A 265 4.93 -13.05 -12.87
C TRP A 265 3.78 -12.18 -12.32
N TRP A 266 2.87 -11.71 -13.18
CA TRP A 266 1.70 -10.93 -12.75
C TRP A 266 0.72 -11.77 -11.94
N ILE A 267 0.53 -13.04 -12.30
CA ILE A 267 -0.29 -13.98 -11.55
C ILE A 267 0.30 -14.17 -10.15
N ASP A 268 1.60 -14.39 -10.03
CA ASP A 268 2.27 -14.53 -8.74
C ASP A 268 2.20 -13.25 -7.89
N ARG A 269 2.41 -12.08 -8.50
CA ARG A 269 2.26 -10.78 -7.85
C ARG A 269 0.86 -10.57 -7.27
N LEU A 270 -0.19 -10.84 -8.06
CA LEU A 270 -1.57 -10.68 -7.59
C LEU A 270 -1.96 -11.75 -6.56
N LYS A 271 -1.45 -12.97 -6.69
CA LYS A 271 -1.58 -14.02 -5.67
C LYS A 271 -0.97 -13.56 -4.35
N SER A 272 0.25 -13.06 -4.37
CA SER A 272 0.93 -12.53 -3.18
C SER A 272 0.15 -11.36 -2.55
N ALA A 273 -0.28 -10.39 -3.35
CA ALA A 273 -1.10 -9.27 -2.88
C ALA A 273 -2.43 -9.75 -2.25
N SER A 274 -3.09 -10.75 -2.82
CA SER A 274 -4.34 -11.32 -2.28
C SER A 274 -4.16 -12.06 -0.95
N THR A 275 -2.96 -12.51 -0.63
CA THR A 275 -2.65 -13.05 0.71
C THR A 275 -2.50 -11.94 1.75
N LEU A 276 -1.93 -10.81 1.35
CA LEU A 276 -1.74 -9.65 2.22
C LEU A 276 -3.06 -8.89 2.47
N TYR A 277 -3.93 -8.77 1.45
CA TYR A 277 -5.13 -7.94 1.48
C TYR A 277 -6.39 -8.78 1.22
N ASN A 278 -7.57 -8.24 1.59
CA ASN A 278 -8.86 -8.83 1.22
C ASN A 278 -9.31 -8.33 -0.16
N THR A 279 -8.96 -7.08 -0.50
CA THR A 279 -9.21 -6.47 -1.79
C THR A 279 -7.94 -5.73 -2.22
N VAL A 280 -7.60 -5.78 -3.49
CA VAL A 280 -6.41 -5.12 -4.05
C VAL A 280 -6.85 -3.95 -4.92
N ARG A 281 -6.46 -2.72 -4.57
CA ARG A 281 -6.53 -1.59 -5.48
C ARG A 281 -5.32 -1.65 -6.40
N ILE A 282 -5.54 -1.61 -7.70
CA ILE A 282 -4.48 -1.50 -8.69
C ILE A 282 -4.39 -0.04 -9.13
N ASP A 283 -3.27 0.59 -8.80
CA ASP A 283 -2.96 1.95 -9.17
C ASP A 283 -2.64 2.05 -10.66
N HIS A 284 -3.09 3.13 -11.30
CA HIS A 284 -2.93 3.40 -12.73
C HIS A 284 -3.43 2.27 -13.65
N PHE A 285 -4.64 1.75 -13.39
CA PHE A 285 -5.24 0.62 -14.11
C PHE A 285 -5.32 0.86 -15.63
N ARG A 286 -5.44 2.11 -16.07
CA ARG A 286 -5.46 2.43 -17.50
C ARG A 286 -4.20 1.95 -18.25
N GLY A 287 -3.06 1.81 -17.57
CA GLY A 287 -1.80 1.34 -18.15
C GLY A 287 -1.88 -0.07 -18.73
N PHE A 288 -2.88 -0.87 -18.34
CA PHE A 288 -3.13 -2.18 -18.96
C PHE A 288 -3.85 -2.07 -20.31
N GLU A 289 -4.52 -0.97 -20.60
CA GLU A 289 -5.08 -0.69 -21.93
C GLU A 289 -4.04 -0.01 -22.81
N SER A 290 -3.51 1.12 -22.33
CA SER A 290 -2.43 1.86 -22.97
C SER A 290 -1.63 2.64 -21.94
N TYR A 291 -0.32 2.64 -22.10
CA TYR A 291 0.64 3.29 -21.23
C TYR A 291 1.46 4.30 -22.00
N TYR A 292 1.93 5.34 -21.30
CA TYR A 292 2.73 6.40 -21.90
C TYR A 292 4.22 6.08 -21.72
N ALA A 293 4.92 5.90 -22.83
CA ALA A 293 6.33 5.56 -22.90
C ALA A 293 7.16 6.82 -23.16
N ILE A 294 8.10 7.11 -22.27
CA ILE A 294 8.98 8.28 -22.33
C ILE A 294 10.41 7.78 -22.52
N PRO A 295 11.18 8.25 -23.54
CA PRO A 295 12.56 7.84 -23.73
C PRO A 295 13.40 8.03 -22.46
N TYR A 296 14.13 6.99 -22.05
CA TYR A 296 14.98 7.05 -20.87
C TYR A 296 16.02 8.16 -20.98
N GLY A 297 16.20 8.93 -19.89
CA GLY A 297 17.11 10.09 -19.87
C GLY A 297 16.44 11.43 -20.13
N ASN A 298 15.17 11.45 -20.56
CA ASN A 298 14.40 12.70 -20.62
C ASN A 298 14.20 13.28 -19.21
N LYS A 299 14.13 14.61 -19.14
CA LYS A 299 13.90 15.33 -17.86
C LYS A 299 12.44 15.61 -17.56
N THR A 300 11.58 15.53 -18.58
CA THR A 300 10.14 15.77 -18.50
C THR A 300 9.39 14.71 -19.31
N ALA A 301 8.08 14.68 -19.17
CA ALA A 301 7.22 13.78 -19.91
C ALA A 301 6.59 14.44 -21.16
N GLU A 302 7.12 15.57 -21.64
CA GLU A 302 6.61 16.26 -22.81
C GLU A 302 6.80 15.48 -24.12
N ILE A 303 7.84 14.65 -24.18
CA ILE A 303 8.14 13.80 -25.34
C ILE A 303 7.94 12.35 -24.92
N GLY A 304 6.96 11.71 -25.52
CA GLY A 304 6.63 10.30 -25.30
C GLY A 304 5.51 9.86 -26.23
N GLU A 305 5.16 8.59 -26.17
CA GLU A 305 4.12 8.01 -26.99
C GLU A 305 3.23 7.03 -26.24
N TRP A 306 1.97 6.91 -26.69
CA TRP A 306 1.06 5.91 -26.18
C TRP A 306 1.31 4.55 -26.84
N ARG A 307 1.48 3.52 -26.03
CA ARG A 307 1.61 2.12 -26.49
C ARG A 307 0.52 1.26 -25.87
N LYS A 308 0.10 0.22 -26.57
CA LYS A 308 -0.93 -0.72 -26.10
C LYS A 308 -0.41 -1.63 -25.00
N GLY A 309 -1.21 -1.77 -23.94
CA GLY A 309 -1.00 -2.74 -22.89
C GLY A 309 -1.60 -4.13 -23.21
N PRO A 310 -1.55 -5.07 -22.27
CA PRO A 310 -2.01 -6.46 -22.45
C PRO A 310 -3.55 -6.58 -22.52
N GLY A 311 -4.29 -5.59 -22.07
CA GLY A 311 -5.75 -5.60 -22.03
C GLY A 311 -6.34 -6.73 -21.20
N MET A 312 -7.47 -7.29 -21.66
CA MET A 312 -8.14 -8.40 -20.98
C MET A 312 -7.33 -9.69 -20.93
N ALA A 313 -6.36 -9.88 -21.85
CA ALA A 313 -5.57 -11.12 -21.89
C ALA A 313 -4.85 -11.40 -20.54
N LEU A 314 -4.38 -10.35 -19.86
CA LEU A 314 -3.80 -10.48 -18.52
C LEU A 314 -4.86 -10.91 -17.49
N PHE A 315 -6.01 -10.22 -17.46
CA PHE A 315 -7.06 -10.48 -16.45
C PHE A 315 -7.74 -11.82 -16.66
N ASP A 316 -7.89 -12.26 -17.90
CA ASP A 316 -8.37 -13.62 -18.24
C ASP A 316 -7.41 -14.70 -17.73
N ALA A 317 -6.09 -14.51 -17.91
CA ALA A 317 -5.07 -15.42 -17.39
C ALA A 317 -5.05 -15.45 -15.84
N VAL A 318 -5.18 -14.28 -15.20
CA VAL A 318 -5.29 -14.16 -13.74
C VAL A 318 -6.52 -14.90 -13.23
N LYS A 319 -7.70 -14.66 -13.85
CA LYS A 319 -8.95 -15.33 -13.48
C LYS A 319 -8.88 -16.84 -13.68
N ALA A 320 -8.29 -17.28 -14.77
CA ALA A 320 -8.11 -18.73 -15.04
C ALA A 320 -7.21 -19.41 -13.99
N SER A 321 -6.22 -18.70 -13.46
CA SER A 321 -5.24 -19.26 -12.51
C SER A 321 -5.65 -19.12 -11.05
N LEU A 322 -6.27 -18.00 -10.66
CA LEU A 322 -6.53 -17.63 -9.27
C LEU A 322 -8.02 -17.54 -8.92
N GLY A 323 -8.92 -17.69 -9.91
CA GLY A 323 -10.35 -17.43 -9.73
C GLY A 323 -10.67 -15.93 -9.68
N ASP A 324 -11.86 -15.62 -9.15
CA ASP A 324 -12.31 -14.22 -9.00
C ASP A 324 -11.60 -13.56 -7.81
N LEU A 325 -10.75 -12.58 -8.10
CA LEU A 325 -10.11 -11.73 -7.10
C LEU A 325 -10.94 -10.47 -6.85
N SER A 326 -10.97 -10.00 -5.61
CA SER A 326 -11.55 -8.70 -5.28
C SER A 326 -10.54 -7.60 -5.65
N ILE A 327 -10.81 -6.90 -6.75
CA ILE A 327 -9.95 -5.84 -7.29
C ILE A 327 -10.75 -4.54 -7.39
N ILE A 328 -10.09 -3.41 -7.10
CA ILE A 328 -10.53 -2.04 -7.39
C ILE A 328 -9.57 -1.49 -8.44
N ALA A 329 -10.11 -0.95 -9.54
CA ALA A 329 -9.32 -0.34 -10.60
C ALA A 329 -9.23 1.18 -10.38
N GLU A 330 -8.02 1.71 -10.31
CA GLU A 330 -7.84 3.16 -10.35
C GLU A 330 -7.90 3.65 -11.80
N ASP A 331 -9.03 4.26 -12.17
CA ASP A 331 -9.37 4.76 -13.51
C ASP A 331 -9.42 6.30 -13.56
N LEU A 332 -8.54 6.96 -12.80
CA LEU A 332 -8.46 8.42 -12.77
C LEU A 332 -7.61 8.99 -13.93
N GLY A 333 -7.70 10.29 -14.16
CA GLY A 333 -6.96 11.00 -15.19
C GLY A 333 -7.59 10.90 -16.59
N PHE A 334 -6.79 10.69 -17.62
CA PHE A 334 -7.23 10.71 -19.02
C PHE A 334 -7.87 9.37 -19.42
N VAL A 335 -9.19 9.27 -19.29
CA VAL A 335 -9.97 8.04 -19.55
C VAL A 335 -10.57 8.05 -20.96
N THR A 336 -10.03 7.20 -21.85
CA THR A 336 -10.57 7.00 -23.22
C THR A 336 -11.73 5.99 -23.24
N PRO A 337 -12.50 5.91 -24.35
CA PRO A 337 -13.52 4.87 -24.51
C PRO A 337 -12.98 3.45 -24.36
N GLU A 338 -11.75 3.19 -24.81
CA GLU A 338 -11.09 1.88 -24.72
C GLU A 338 -10.76 1.52 -23.26
N VAL A 339 -10.31 2.49 -22.45
CA VAL A 339 -10.08 2.31 -21.01
C VAL A 339 -11.40 2.00 -20.29
N ARG A 340 -12.50 2.72 -20.63
CA ARG A 340 -13.82 2.42 -20.08
C ARG A 340 -14.31 1.02 -20.49
N LYS A 341 -14.02 0.62 -21.74
CA LYS A 341 -14.32 -0.74 -22.20
C LYS A 341 -13.56 -1.78 -21.39
N LEU A 342 -12.26 -1.60 -21.20
CA LEU A 342 -11.44 -2.51 -20.39
C LEU A 342 -11.99 -2.63 -18.96
N LEU A 343 -12.31 -1.50 -18.31
CA LEU A 343 -12.90 -1.49 -16.98
C LEU A 343 -14.24 -2.24 -16.95
N LYS A 344 -15.12 -2.02 -17.94
CA LYS A 344 -16.39 -2.71 -18.04
C LYS A 344 -16.21 -4.22 -18.26
N ASP A 345 -15.32 -4.61 -19.16
CA ASP A 345 -15.07 -6.02 -19.50
C ASP A 345 -14.45 -6.77 -18.32
N SER A 346 -13.58 -6.13 -17.54
CA SER A 346 -13.00 -6.71 -16.32
C SER A 346 -14.01 -6.89 -15.18
N GLY A 347 -15.10 -6.12 -15.19
CA GLY A 347 -16.09 -6.11 -14.10
C GLY A 347 -15.60 -5.45 -12.80
N TYR A 348 -14.40 -4.88 -12.78
CA TYR A 348 -13.85 -4.24 -11.59
C TYR A 348 -14.51 -2.88 -11.33
N PRO A 349 -14.78 -2.50 -10.07
CA PRO A 349 -15.24 -1.16 -9.76
C PRO A 349 -14.13 -0.12 -10.01
N GLY A 350 -14.47 0.95 -10.69
CA GLY A 350 -13.65 2.14 -10.84
C GLY A 350 -13.83 3.13 -9.69
N MET A 351 -13.11 4.25 -9.73
CA MET A 351 -13.07 5.25 -8.66
C MET A 351 -13.82 6.54 -9.05
N LYS A 352 -14.51 7.13 -8.08
CA LYS A 352 -15.21 8.42 -8.19
C LYS A 352 -14.71 9.35 -7.08
N VAL A 353 -13.82 10.28 -7.41
CA VAL A 353 -13.20 11.23 -6.46
C VAL A 353 -14.00 12.53 -6.44
N LEU A 354 -14.68 12.82 -5.33
CA LEU A 354 -15.62 13.93 -5.22
C LEU A 354 -14.93 15.32 -5.33
N GLN A 355 -13.66 15.44 -4.99
CA GLN A 355 -12.91 16.69 -5.22
C GLN A 355 -12.86 17.10 -6.71
N PHE A 356 -13.00 16.16 -7.63
CA PHE A 356 -13.04 16.43 -9.08
C PHE A 356 -14.46 16.75 -9.60
N ALA A 357 -15.47 16.66 -8.75
CA ALA A 357 -16.86 16.83 -9.14
C ALA A 357 -17.31 18.30 -9.30
N PHE A 358 -16.54 19.26 -8.76
CA PHE A 358 -16.98 20.66 -8.61
C PHE A 358 -16.30 21.61 -9.58
N ASP A 359 -16.21 21.23 -10.85
CA ASP A 359 -15.62 21.99 -11.96
C ASP A 359 -16.60 22.95 -12.67
N ASP A 360 -17.76 23.23 -12.04
CA ASP A 360 -18.87 24.02 -12.56
C ASP A 360 -19.62 23.37 -13.74
N ASP A 361 -19.44 22.05 -13.95
CA ASP A 361 -20.20 21.25 -14.92
C ASP A 361 -21.18 20.31 -14.19
N PRO A 362 -22.52 20.53 -14.30
CA PRO A 362 -23.51 19.64 -13.72
C PRO A 362 -23.55 18.24 -14.35
N LYS A 363 -22.86 18.03 -15.48
CA LYS A 363 -22.70 16.73 -16.16
C LYS A 363 -21.44 15.98 -15.74
N SER A 364 -20.63 16.55 -14.84
CA SER A 364 -19.41 15.89 -14.33
C SER A 364 -19.72 14.46 -13.88
N THR A 365 -19.00 13.50 -14.42
CA THR A 365 -19.16 12.07 -14.11
C THR A 365 -18.74 11.70 -12.68
N TYR A 366 -18.15 12.65 -11.94
CA TYR A 366 -17.82 12.53 -10.54
C TYR A 366 -18.95 12.98 -9.60
N LEU A 367 -20.00 13.61 -10.11
CA LEU A 367 -21.22 13.91 -9.34
C LEU A 367 -22.07 12.65 -9.16
N PRO A 368 -22.54 12.32 -7.95
CA PRO A 368 -23.24 11.07 -7.67
C PRO A 368 -24.47 10.79 -8.55
N GLN A 369 -25.23 11.82 -8.96
CA GLN A 369 -26.39 11.65 -9.85
C GLN A 369 -26.00 11.22 -11.29
N ASN A 370 -24.72 11.38 -11.66
CA ASN A 370 -24.20 11.03 -12.99
C ASN A 370 -23.38 9.73 -12.96
N PHE A 371 -23.37 8.99 -11.87
CA PHE A 371 -22.68 7.69 -11.82
C PHE A 371 -23.38 6.70 -12.77
N GLU A 372 -22.65 6.23 -13.77
CA GLU A 372 -23.17 5.28 -14.78
C GLU A 372 -23.55 3.93 -14.18
N THR A 373 -22.95 3.57 -13.05
CA THR A 373 -23.16 2.29 -12.36
C THR A 373 -22.90 2.45 -10.86
N SER A 374 -23.57 1.63 -10.05
CA SER A 374 -23.24 1.48 -8.62
C SER A 374 -21.96 0.64 -8.37
N ASN A 375 -21.47 -0.08 -9.38
CA ASN A 375 -20.21 -0.81 -9.28
C ASN A 375 -19.02 0.16 -9.40
N CYS A 376 -18.92 1.07 -8.44
CA CYS A 376 -17.84 2.03 -8.31
C CYS A 376 -17.56 2.30 -6.82
N ILE A 377 -16.43 2.92 -6.53
CA ILE A 377 -16.03 3.34 -5.18
C ILE A 377 -15.99 4.86 -5.15
N ALA A 378 -16.76 5.48 -4.27
CA ALA A 378 -16.77 6.93 -4.08
C ALA A 378 -15.74 7.34 -3.02
N TYR A 379 -14.91 8.32 -3.34
CA TYR A 379 -13.87 8.86 -2.47
C TYR A 379 -14.10 10.36 -2.22
N THR A 380 -13.84 10.84 -1.02
CA THR A 380 -13.68 12.29 -0.79
C THR A 380 -12.47 12.83 -1.52
N GLY A 381 -11.35 12.13 -1.42
CA GLY A 381 -10.06 12.34 -2.05
C GLY A 381 -9.16 11.12 -1.80
N THR A 382 -8.06 11.01 -2.53
CA THR A 382 -7.02 9.99 -2.34
C THR A 382 -5.84 10.57 -1.57
N HIS A 383 -4.79 9.76 -1.34
CA HIS A 383 -3.54 10.21 -0.74
C HIS A 383 -2.82 11.30 -1.55
N ASP A 384 -3.09 11.41 -2.85
CA ASP A 384 -2.54 12.43 -3.76
C ASP A 384 -3.32 13.74 -3.73
N ASN A 385 -4.55 13.70 -3.24
CA ASN A 385 -5.37 14.88 -3.12
C ASN A 385 -5.06 15.67 -1.84
N MET A 386 -5.44 16.92 -1.82
CA MET A 386 -5.49 17.71 -0.61
C MET A 386 -6.54 17.13 0.36
N THR A 387 -6.42 17.39 1.66
CA THR A 387 -7.55 17.21 2.59
C THR A 387 -8.73 18.07 2.14
N LEU A 388 -9.96 17.73 2.52
CA LEU A 388 -11.13 18.55 2.15
C LEU A 388 -10.97 20.00 2.63
N ARG A 389 -10.43 20.21 3.84
CA ARG A 389 -10.17 21.55 4.37
C ARG A 389 -9.12 22.29 3.53
N GLY A 390 -8.03 21.61 3.18
CA GLY A 390 -6.99 22.18 2.31
C GLY A 390 -7.49 22.45 0.88
N TRP A 391 -8.33 21.56 0.33
CA TRP A 391 -8.96 21.74 -0.98
C TRP A 391 -9.79 23.02 -1.07
N ILE A 392 -10.55 23.34 -0.01
CA ILE A 392 -11.33 24.58 0.05
C ILE A 392 -10.44 25.82 -0.06
N HIS A 393 -9.31 25.81 0.64
CA HIS A 393 -8.37 26.94 0.62
C HIS A 393 -7.60 27.07 -0.69
N GLY A 394 -7.33 25.94 -1.39
CA GLY A 394 -6.55 25.91 -2.62
C GLY A 394 -7.37 25.98 -3.90
N SER A 395 -8.70 25.83 -3.83
CA SER A 395 -9.55 25.78 -5.02
C SER A 395 -9.95 27.16 -5.54
N PRO A 396 -10.17 27.31 -6.86
CA PRO A 396 -10.69 28.55 -7.45
C PRO A 396 -12.04 28.95 -6.84
N SER A 397 -12.30 30.25 -6.73
CA SER A 397 -13.55 30.79 -6.15
C SER A 397 -14.80 30.28 -6.87
N LYS A 398 -14.75 30.05 -8.20
CA LYS A 398 -15.86 29.47 -8.98
C LYS A 398 -16.19 28.04 -8.56
N THR A 399 -15.17 27.21 -8.31
CA THR A 399 -15.30 25.84 -7.82
C THR A 399 -15.98 25.81 -6.45
N ILE A 400 -15.54 26.65 -5.53
CA ILE A 400 -16.14 26.79 -4.19
C ILE A 400 -17.59 27.32 -4.29
N ALA A 401 -17.86 28.28 -5.17
CA ALA A 401 -19.20 28.80 -5.40
C ALA A 401 -20.15 27.74 -5.94
N PHE A 402 -19.68 26.92 -6.91
CA PHE A 402 -20.46 25.79 -7.42
C PHE A 402 -20.70 24.74 -6.33
N ALA A 403 -19.67 24.33 -5.59
CA ALA A 403 -19.80 23.37 -4.50
C ALA A 403 -20.83 23.85 -3.43
N LYS A 404 -20.74 25.12 -3.02
CA LYS A 404 -21.71 25.72 -2.09
C LYS A 404 -23.15 25.69 -2.62
N ARG A 405 -23.35 26.07 -3.88
CA ARG A 405 -24.67 26.05 -4.52
C ARG A 405 -25.20 24.63 -4.61
N TYR A 406 -24.38 23.70 -5.08
CA TYR A 406 -24.75 22.29 -5.26
C TYR A 406 -25.10 21.61 -3.92
N LEU A 407 -24.32 21.87 -2.88
CA LEU A 407 -24.47 21.27 -1.54
C LEU A 407 -25.37 22.08 -0.59
N HIS A 408 -25.97 23.18 -1.06
CA HIS A 408 -26.77 24.10 -0.24
C HIS A 408 -26.04 24.63 1.00
N CYS A 409 -24.71 24.82 0.92
CA CYS A 409 -23.90 25.34 2.01
C CYS A 409 -23.88 26.88 2.03
N ARG A 410 -24.12 27.47 3.21
CA ARG A 410 -24.04 28.94 3.40
C ARG A 410 -22.59 29.39 3.47
N SER A 411 -21.73 28.62 4.11
CA SER A 411 -20.32 28.90 4.32
C SER A 411 -19.45 27.85 3.62
N ALA A 412 -18.25 28.23 3.17
CA ALA A 412 -17.23 27.28 2.72
C ALA A 412 -16.77 26.33 3.84
N ASN A 413 -16.88 26.79 5.10
CA ASN A 413 -16.55 25.96 6.27
C ASN A 413 -17.46 24.74 6.45
N ASP A 414 -18.66 24.75 5.85
CA ASP A 414 -19.59 23.63 5.90
C ASP A 414 -19.29 22.55 4.87
N LEU A 415 -18.48 22.87 3.83
CA LEU A 415 -18.23 22.00 2.69
C LEU A 415 -17.57 20.66 3.06
N PRO A 416 -16.59 20.55 3.98
CA PRO A 416 -16.01 19.24 4.31
C PRO A 416 -17.06 18.26 4.81
N ALA A 417 -17.92 18.67 5.74
CA ALA A 417 -19.00 17.83 6.25
C ALA A 417 -20.04 17.51 5.18
N ALA A 418 -20.35 18.46 4.28
CA ALA A 418 -21.32 18.28 3.21
C ALA A 418 -20.77 17.32 2.12
N ILE A 419 -19.49 17.38 1.78
CA ILE A 419 -18.83 16.45 0.82
C ILE A 419 -18.76 15.05 1.41
N LEU A 420 -18.42 14.88 2.70
CA LEU A 420 -18.50 13.59 3.38
C LEU A 420 -19.92 13.01 3.27
N ARG A 421 -20.95 13.79 3.55
CA ARG A 421 -22.35 13.34 3.43
C ARG A 421 -22.71 13.00 1.98
N LEU A 422 -22.26 13.78 0.99
CA LEU A 422 -22.48 13.49 -0.41
C LEU A 422 -21.83 12.16 -0.82
N THR A 423 -20.59 11.91 -0.37
CA THR A 423 -19.89 10.64 -0.63
C THR A 423 -20.68 9.46 -0.05
N TRP A 424 -21.17 9.58 1.19
CA TRP A 424 -21.95 8.53 1.87
C TRP A 424 -23.36 8.33 1.28
N SER A 425 -23.99 9.38 0.76
CA SER A 425 -25.31 9.30 0.13
C SER A 425 -25.28 8.78 -1.31
N SER A 426 -24.12 8.60 -1.90
CA SER A 426 -23.96 8.10 -3.26
C SER A 426 -24.44 6.65 -3.42
N THR A 427 -24.75 6.26 -4.65
CA THR A 427 -25.10 4.87 -5.01
C THR A 427 -23.88 3.94 -5.13
N ALA A 428 -22.66 4.46 -4.92
CA ALA A 428 -21.43 3.68 -5.00
C ALA A 428 -21.44 2.50 -4.01
N LYS A 429 -20.91 1.36 -4.46
CA LYS A 429 -20.80 0.13 -3.67
C LYS A 429 -20.04 0.35 -2.34
N LEU A 430 -19.04 1.22 -2.35
CA LEU A 430 -18.26 1.59 -1.18
C LEU A 430 -18.04 3.11 -1.18
N ALA A 431 -18.08 3.72 0.02
CA ALA A 431 -17.68 5.10 0.27
C ALA A 431 -16.42 5.12 1.13
N VAL A 432 -15.41 5.85 0.69
CA VAL A 432 -14.10 5.95 1.34
C VAL A 432 -13.75 7.41 1.58
N ALA A 433 -13.22 7.72 2.75
CA ALA A 433 -12.68 9.03 3.07
C ALA A 433 -11.30 8.92 3.70
N GLN A 434 -10.46 9.91 3.46
CA GLN A 434 -9.22 10.06 4.21
C GLN A 434 -9.58 10.28 5.70
N MET A 435 -8.79 9.68 6.60
CA MET A 435 -9.00 9.91 8.04
C MET A 435 -8.85 11.39 8.39
N GLN A 436 -7.99 12.10 7.69
CA GLN A 436 -7.78 13.54 7.78
C GLN A 436 -9.07 14.34 7.57
N ASP A 437 -9.95 13.90 6.66
CA ASP A 437 -11.23 14.57 6.39
C ASP A 437 -12.21 14.42 7.55
N PHE A 438 -12.21 13.28 8.23
CA PHE A 438 -12.98 13.09 9.45
C PHE A 438 -12.42 13.90 10.63
N LEU A 439 -11.11 14.10 10.67
CA LEU A 439 -10.41 14.92 11.68
C LEU A 439 -10.52 16.42 11.39
N ASP A 440 -11.03 16.80 10.21
CA ASP A 440 -11.07 18.18 9.71
C ASP A 440 -9.67 18.83 9.64
N ALA A 441 -8.66 18.01 9.27
CA ALA A 441 -7.27 18.45 9.16
C ALA A 441 -7.08 19.44 8.01
N GLY A 442 -6.24 20.45 8.25
CA GLY A 442 -5.87 21.45 7.25
C GLY A 442 -4.89 20.90 6.18
N PRO A 443 -4.27 21.80 5.39
CA PRO A 443 -3.31 21.41 4.34
C PRO A 443 -2.12 20.59 4.85
N GLU A 444 -1.74 20.78 6.11
CA GLU A 444 -0.66 20.04 6.79
C GLU A 444 -0.94 18.54 6.89
N GLY A 445 -2.21 18.14 6.78
CA GLY A 445 -2.64 16.74 6.76
C GLY A 445 -2.46 16.03 5.43
N ARG A 446 -2.02 16.72 4.36
CA ARG A 446 -1.82 16.10 3.04
C ARG A 446 -0.73 15.03 3.11
N MET A 447 -1.02 13.86 2.51
CA MET A 447 -0.09 12.73 2.51
C MET A 447 0.96 12.85 1.42
N ASN A 448 0.54 13.15 0.19
CA ASN A 448 1.44 13.25 -0.97
C ASN A 448 1.08 14.42 -1.88
N THR A 449 2.11 15.07 -2.41
CA THR A 449 1.98 16.03 -3.50
C THR A 449 2.68 15.45 -4.72
N PRO A 450 1.95 14.96 -5.74
CA PRO A 450 2.53 14.37 -6.93
C PRO A 450 3.56 15.29 -7.59
N SER A 451 4.57 14.69 -8.23
CA SER A 451 5.67 15.40 -8.92
C SER A 451 6.56 16.26 -8.00
N THR A 452 6.54 16.03 -6.69
CA THR A 452 7.46 16.68 -5.74
C THR A 452 8.34 15.66 -5.05
N THR A 453 9.57 16.07 -4.71
CA THR A 453 10.52 15.28 -3.92
C THR A 453 10.63 15.86 -2.51
N GLY A 454 10.49 14.99 -1.49
CA GLY A 454 10.57 15.41 -0.08
C GLY A 454 9.27 16.01 0.48
N GLY A 455 9.13 15.96 1.80
CA GLY A 455 7.97 16.48 2.52
C GLY A 455 6.69 15.64 2.44
N ASN A 456 6.69 14.57 1.63
CA ASN A 456 5.58 13.65 1.45
C ASN A 456 5.64 12.49 2.45
N TRP A 457 4.52 11.75 2.59
CA TRP A 457 4.38 10.50 3.37
C TRP A 457 4.62 10.63 4.87
N GLN A 458 4.66 11.87 5.38
CA GLN A 458 5.06 12.17 6.76
C GLN A 458 3.88 12.31 7.74
N TYR A 459 2.65 12.48 7.26
CA TYR A 459 1.50 12.74 8.13
C TYR A 459 1.26 11.61 9.14
N ARG A 460 1.05 12.00 10.41
CA ARG A 460 0.71 11.08 11.50
C ARG A 460 -0.42 11.63 12.35
N THR A 461 -1.14 10.69 12.97
CA THR A 461 -2.17 10.97 13.97
C THR A 461 -1.64 10.75 15.37
N LEU A 462 -2.37 11.27 16.36
CA LEU A 462 -2.16 11.00 17.77
C LEU A 462 -3.26 10.07 18.31
N THR A 463 -2.99 9.37 19.40
CA THR A 463 -3.98 8.50 20.07
C THR A 463 -5.24 9.27 20.46
N SER A 464 -5.11 10.54 20.86
CA SER A 464 -6.23 11.43 21.25
C SER A 464 -7.17 11.78 20.08
N ASP A 465 -6.72 11.62 18.83
CA ASP A 465 -7.55 11.87 17.65
C ASP A 465 -8.68 10.83 17.53
N PHE A 466 -8.47 9.61 18.03
CA PHE A 466 -9.42 8.49 17.96
C PHE A 466 -10.32 8.42 19.21
N ASN A 467 -11.11 9.46 19.43
CA ASN A 467 -11.95 9.58 20.61
C ASN A 467 -13.40 9.09 20.36
N PRO A 468 -14.15 8.76 21.44
CA PRO A 468 -15.53 8.26 21.32
C PRO A 468 -16.50 9.23 20.63
N ARG A 469 -16.26 10.55 20.70
CA ARG A 469 -17.10 11.55 20.03
C ARG A 469 -16.96 11.44 18.51
N LEU A 470 -15.74 11.28 18.02
CA LEU A 470 -15.49 11.06 16.59
C LEU A 470 -16.07 9.73 16.13
N ALA A 471 -15.87 8.66 16.89
CA ALA A 471 -16.43 7.34 16.59
C ALA A 471 -17.96 7.40 16.45
N LYS A 472 -18.64 8.03 17.40
CA LYS A 472 -20.09 8.23 17.35
C LYS A 472 -20.53 9.03 16.12
N ARG A 473 -19.80 10.09 15.73
CA ARG A 473 -20.11 10.90 14.56
C ARG A 473 -20.01 10.09 13.25
N ILE A 474 -18.98 9.26 13.12
CA ILE A 474 -18.80 8.39 11.95
C ILE A 474 -19.85 7.28 11.94
N TYR A 475 -20.16 6.68 13.09
CA TYR A 475 -21.21 5.69 13.22
C TYR A 475 -22.58 6.23 12.77
N GLN A 476 -22.95 7.42 13.24
CA GLN A 476 -24.20 8.09 12.83
C GLN A 476 -24.25 8.41 11.32
N LEU A 477 -23.10 8.71 10.70
CA LEU A 477 -23.03 8.88 9.25
C LEU A 477 -23.28 7.55 8.53
N ASN A 478 -22.67 6.46 8.98
CA ASN A 478 -22.91 5.11 8.43
C ASN A 478 -24.36 4.66 8.62
N GLU A 479 -24.93 4.88 9.80
CA GLU A 479 -26.33 4.58 10.10
C GLU A 479 -27.29 5.34 9.19
N LEU A 480 -27.11 6.67 9.07
CA LEU A 480 -27.98 7.55 8.30
C LEU A 480 -28.07 7.15 6.81
N TYR A 481 -26.98 6.65 6.25
CA TYR A 481 -26.89 6.28 4.83
C TYR A 481 -26.88 4.77 4.59
N ASN A 482 -27.34 3.98 5.57
CA ASN A 482 -27.45 2.52 5.47
C ASN A 482 -26.13 1.84 5.06
N ARG A 483 -25.03 2.28 5.68
CA ARG A 483 -23.68 1.72 5.43
C ARG A 483 -23.10 1.01 6.66
N LEU A 484 -23.91 0.71 7.67
CA LEU A 484 -23.53 -0.16 8.76
C LEU A 484 -23.41 -1.62 8.28
N PRO A 485 -22.60 -2.44 8.94
CA PRO A 485 -22.59 -3.89 8.71
C PRO A 485 -24.02 -4.47 8.85
N GLU A 486 -24.38 -5.41 8.00
CA GLU A 486 -25.63 -6.16 8.18
C GLU A 486 -25.60 -6.89 9.55
N GLU A 487 -26.74 -7.04 10.21
CA GLU A 487 -26.84 -7.66 11.55
C GLU A 487 -26.37 -9.11 11.62
N THR A 488 -26.11 -9.75 10.47
CA THR A 488 -25.49 -11.07 10.34
C THR A 488 -24.00 -11.10 10.70
N ALA A 489 -23.33 -9.95 10.82
CA ALA A 489 -21.97 -9.89 11.35
C ALA A 489 -21.97 -10.33 12.85
N PRO A 490 -21.06 -11.22 13.27
CA PRO A 490 -21.02 -11.67 14.67
C PRO A 490 -20.88 -10.44 15.60
N LYS A 491 -21.78 -10.35 16.61
CA LYS A 491 -21.71 -9.29 17.62
C LYS A 491 -20.28 -9.16 18.15
N PRO A 492 -19.76 -7.94 18.34
CA PRO A 492 -18.40 -7.73 18.80
C PRO A 492 -18.12 -8.58 20.04
N LEU A 493 -17.06 -9.38 19.96
CA LEU A 493 -16.67 -10.24 21.05
C LEU A 493 -16.41 -9.40 22.31
N SER A 494 -17.01 -9.74 23.44
CA SER A 494 -16.68 -9.08 24.72
C SER A 494 -15.17 -9.20 24.98
N LYS A 495 -14.56 -8.25 25.71
CA LYS A 495 -13.12 -8.24 26.06
C LYS A 495 -12.63 -9.61 26.54
N LYS A 496 -13.49 -10.37 27.24
CA LYS A 496 -13.22 -11.73 27.71
C LYS A 496 -13.17 -12.75 26.54
N ARG A 497 -14.02 -12.58 25.52
CA ARG A 497 -14.03 -13.42 24.31
C ARG A 497 -12.95 -13.04 23.33
N GLN A 498 -12.53 -11.76 23.29
CA GLN A 498 -11.38 -11.30 22.47
C GLN A 498 -10.09 -11.94 22.97
N LYS A 499 -9.79 -11.89 24.28
CA LYS A 499 -8.65 -12.60 24.90
C LYS A 499 -8.73 -14.13 24.72
N ALA A 500 -9.94 -14.69 24.70
CA ALA A 500 -10.13 -16.11 24.47
C ALA A 500 -9.91 -16.49 23.00
N ALA A 501 -10.28 -15.63 22.04
CA ALA A 501 -10.04 -15.81 20.61
C ALA A 501 -8.54 -15.65 20.26
N GLU A 502 -7.86 -14.68 20.86
CA GLU A 502 -6.40 -14.51 20.76
C GLU A 502 -5.67 -15.78 21.26
N LYS A 503 -6.07 -16.28 22.44
CA LYS A 503 -5.52 -17.50 23.03
C LYS A 503 -5.89 -18.77 22.26
N ALA A 504 -7.05 -18.79 21.58
CA ALA A 504 -7.47 -19.88 20.72
C ALA A 504 -6.74 -19.87 19.37
N ALA A 505 -6.45 -18.70 18.82
CA ALA A 505 -5.63 -18.54 17.62
C ALA A 505 -4.17 -18.98 17.86
N GLU A 506 -3.60 -18.62 19.02
CA GLU A 506 -2.29 -19.10 19.46
C GLU A 506 -2.27 -20.64 19.66
N LYS A 507 -3.33 -21.20 20.27
CA LYS A 507 -3.48 -22.65 20.42
C LYS A 507 -3.71 -23.38 19.10
N ALA A 508 -4.47 -22.83 18.18
CA ALA A 508 -4.72 -23.43 16.87
C ALA A 508 -3.45 -23.42 16.01
N ALA A 509 -2.63 -22.38 16.10
CA ALA A 509 -1.31 -22.35 15.50
C ALA A 509 -0.41 -23.47 16.06
N ALA A 510 -0.36 -23.62 17.39
CA ALA A 510 0.42 -24.67 18.06
C ALA A 510 -0.10 -26.11 17.78
N VAL A 511 -1.42 -26.31 17.61
CA VAL A 511 -2.02 -27.63 17.29
C VAL A 511 -1.77 -27.99 15.83
N ASN A 512 -1.87 -27.06 14.90
CA ASN A 512 -1.51 -27.31 13.50
C ASN A 512 -0.03 -27.66 13.35
N GLU A 513 0.82 -27.06 14.14
CA GLU A 513 2.25 -27.37 14.24
C GLU A 513 2.49 -28.80 14.77
N SER A 514 1.78 -29.19 15.84
CA SER A 514 1.90 -30.52 16.42
C SER A 514 1.35 -31.64 15.52
N MET A 515 0.31 -31.36 14.71
CA MET A 515 -0.25 -32.32 13.75
C MET A 515 0.65 -32.50 12.52
N LYS A 516 1.37 -31.45 12.06
CA LYS A 516 2.39 -31.58 11.01
C LYS A 516 3.57 -32.44 11.48
N LEU A 517 4.08 -32.21 12.69
CA LEU A 517 5.16 -33.00 13.29
C LEU A 517 4.80 -34.48 13.50
N LYS A 518 3.51 -34.80 13.74
CA LYS A 518 3.05 -36.21 13.87
C LYS A 518 2.86 -36.91 12.51
N LYS A 519 2.60 -36.18 11.43
CA LYS A 519 2.54 -36.74 10.07
C LYS A 519 3.93 -37.02 9.51
N GLU A 520 4.91 -36.15 9.79
CA GLU A 520 6.30 -36.33 9.37
C GLU A 520 7.05 -37.45 10.11
N LYS A 521 6.59 -37.85 11.30
CA LYS A 521 7.15 -39.00 12.04
C LYS A 521 6.54 -40.35 11.65
N LYS A 522 5.54 -40.37 10.76
CA LYS A 522 4.87 -41.59 10.27
C LYS A 522 5.09 -41.86 8.78
N SER A 523 5.81 -40.99 8.07
CA SER A 523 6.40 -41.26 6.76
C SER A 523 7.88 -41.55 6.91
#